data_cfbe5edd4a71de036a0e3fa0b984cf09
#
_entry.id   cfbe5edd4a71de036a0e3fa0b984cf09
#
_cell.length_a   1.000
_cell.length_b   1.000
_cell.length_c   1.000
_cell.angle_alpha   90.00
_cell.angle_beta   90.00
_cell.angle_gamma   90.00
#
_symmetry.space_group_name_H-M   'P 1'
#
loop_
_entity.id
_entity.type
_entity.pdbx_description
1 polymer ?
#
loop_
_entity_poly.entity_id
_entity_poly.type
_entity_poly.pdbx_seq_one_letter_code
_entity_poly.pdbx_strand_id
1 'polypeptide(L)'
;DRSGIAKDLFDAMKIMGRKLRGGIAVQTLVVAVILASMSGVIGGETVLLGILALPQMLRLGYNRKLAIGTTCAGGALGTMLPPSIVLIIYGLTASVSIGDLFKAAFIPALILALCYMVYVLALCRIYPEYAPLPTEEELAKDRHVNFKKALLFPFLSVATVLGSIYTGVASVTEASALGVVGIIISAYIRGELNFTMLKESAQATMSTCGMIIWIGIGATALVGVYNLMGGIDFVEDLILNLSGGSVMGTVLIMMLILFVLGMFLDWVGVALLTMPIFVPIIINLGLNPIWFGVVFCLNMQVSFLSPPFGPAAFYLKSVAPKDISLGEIFQSLLPFIGIQIVVLTLVIFFPSLSLWWQ
;
A
#
# COMPACT_ATOMS: atom_id res chain seq x y z
N ASP A 1 4.42 11.31 9.16
CA ASP A 1 3.52 12.42 8.81
C ASP A 1 3.90 13.71 9.51
N ARG A 2 3.98 13.72 10.84
CA ARG A 2 4.16 14.93 11.65
C ARG A 2 5.59 15.46 11.73
N SER A 3 6.57 14.69 11.31
CA SER A 3 8.01 15.06 11.30
C SER A 3 8.43 15.91 10.09
N GLY A 4 7.49 16.36 9.22
CA GLY A 4 7.80 17.13 8.01
C GLY A 4 8.62 16.41 6.94
N ILE A 5 9.09 15.18 7.21
CA ILE A 5 9.93 14.37 6.30
C ILE A 5 9.26 14.20 4.94
N ALA A 6 7.96 13.90 4.93
CA ALA A 6 7.21 13.65 3.71
C ALA A 6 7.11 14.90 2.82
N LYS A 7 6.93 16.07 3.43
CA LYS A 7 6.91 17.35 2.71
C LYS A 7 8.26 17.65 2.07
N ASP A 8 9.35 17.50 2.84
CA ASP A 8 10.69 17.74 2.31
C ASP A 8 11.07 16.76 1.20
N LEU A 9 10.66 15.49 1.35
CA LEU A 9 10.84 14.47 0.32
C LEU A 9 10.12 14.88 -0.97
N PHE A 10 8.87 15.32 -0.84
CA PHE A 10 8.07 15.75 -1.97
C PHE A 10 8.68 16.99 -2.65
N ASP A 11 9.09 17.98 -1.87
CA ASP A 11 9.73 19.22 -2.38
C ASP A 11 11.10 18.96 -3.01
N ALA A 12 11.88 18.02 -2.44
CA ALA A 12 13.15 17.60 -3.02
C ALA A 12 12.98 16.91 -4.38
N MET A 13 12.01 16.02 -4.48
CA MET A 13 11.77 15.26 -5.71
C MET A 13 11.22 16.13 -6.84
N LYS A 14 10.59 17.29 -6.56
CA LYS A 14 10.14 18.26 -7.58
C LYS A 14 11.25 18.63 -8.57
N ILE A 15 12.49 18.65 -8.13
CA ILE A 15 13.64 19.02 -8.95
C ILE A 15 13.90 17.97 -10.05
N MET A 16 13.62 16.68 -9.78
CA MET A 16 13.91 15.60 -10.73
C MET A 16 12.88 15.48 -11.87
N GLY A 17 11.61 15.74 -11.59
CA GLY A 17 10.51 15.56 -12.56
C GLY A 17 10.32 16.71 -13.57
N ARG A 18 11.04 17.82 -13.43
CA ARG A 18 10.75 19.11 -14.11
C ARG A 18 10.82 19.08 -15.64
N LYS A 19 11.66 18.22 -16.22
CA LYS A 19 11.87 18.18 -17.69
C LYS A 19 11.03 17.12 -18.38
N LEU A 20 10.30 16.29 -17.64
CA LEU A 20 9.50 15.19 -18.17
C LEU A 20 8.02 15.55 -18.17
N ARG A 21 7.32 15.32 -19.29
CA ARG A 21 5.86 15.37 -19.33
C ARG A 21 5.31 14.30 -18.42
N GLY A 22 4.42 14.65 -17.49
CA GLY A 22 3.98 13.75 -16.43
C GLY A 22 4.99 13.60 -15.26
N GLY A 23 6.09 14.35 -15.27
CA GLY A 23 7.17 14.22 -14.29
C GLY A 23 6.72 14.36 -12.86
N ILE A 24 5.76 15.26 -12.55
CA ILE A 24 5.25 15.44 -11.19
C ILE A 24 4.36 14.26 -10.78
N ALA A 25 3.59 13.68 -11.70
CA ALA A 25 2.80 12.48 -11.39
C ALA A 25 3.71 11.25 -11.14
N VAL A 26 4.76 11.06 -11.96
CA VAL A 26 5.78 10.03 -11.71
C VAL A 26 6.51 10.26 -10.40
N GLN A 27 6.90 11.51 -10.12
CA GLN A 27 7.50 11.90 -8.84
C GLN A 27 6.58 11.56 -7.67
N THR A 28 5.28 11.83 -7.79
CA THR A 28 4.29 11.47 -6.77
C THR A 28 4.30 9.96 -6.49
N LEU A 29 4.40 9.13 -7.53
CA LEU A 29 4.52 7.68 -7.38
C LEU A 29 5.84 7.26 -6.73
N VAL A 30 6.96 7.89 -7.08
CA VAL A 30 8.27 7.60 -6.44
C VAL A 30 8.24 8.00 -4.96
N VAL A 31 7.69 9.16 -4.65
CA VAL A 31 7.50 9.59 -3.25
C VAL A 31 6.56 8.63 -2.52
N ALA A 32 5.48 8.18 -3.17
CA ALA A 32 4.57 7.19 -2.61
C ALA A 32 5.29 5.88 -2.27
N VAL A 33 6.16 5.37 -3.16
CA VAL A 33 6.99 4.17 -2.89
C VAL A 33 7.86 4.34 -1.65
N ILE A 34 8.51 5.51 -1.50
CA ILE A 34 9.37 5.77 -0.34
C ILE A 34 8.53 5.91 0.94
N LEU A 35 7.41 6.63 0.88
CA LEU A 35 6.50 6.77 2.03
C LEU A 35 5.86 5.44 2.41
N ALA A 36 5.46 4.64 1.44
CA ALA A 36 4.94 3.29 1.61
C ALA A 36 5.90 2.41 2.42
N SER A 37 7.20 2.48 2.09
CA SER A 37 8.24 1.75 2.82
C SER A 37 8.47 2.26 4.26
N MET A 38 7.82 3.35 4.66
CA MET A 38 7.96 3.94 6.01
C MET A 38 6.70 3.78 6.85
N SER A 39 5.51 3.74 6.25
CA SER A 39 4.25 3.83 6.99
C SER A 39 3.43 2.54 6.96
N GLY A 40 3.39 1.84 5.83
CA GLY A 40 2.63 0.60 5.67
C GLY A 40 1.10 0.75 5.84
N VAL A 41 0.55 1.97 5.79
CA VAL A 41 -0.87 2.29 6.03
C VAL A 41 -1.44 3.11 4.88
N ILE A 42 -2.50 2.63 4.23
CA ILE A 42 -3.11 3.27 3.06
C ILE A 42 -3.66 4.67 3.34
N GLY A 43 -4.42 4.82 4.42
CA GLY A 43 -5.18 6.04 4.66
C GLY A 43 -4.30 7.28 4.83
N GLY A 44 -3.24 7.16 5.64
CA GLY A 44 -2.31 8.25 5.91
C GLY A 44 -1.56 8.71 4.67
N GLU A 45 -1.11 7.79 3.83
CA GLU A 45 -0.40 8.10 2.59
C GLU A 45 -1.29 8.75 1.55
N THR A 46 -2.51 8.23 1.35
CA THR A 46 -3.47 8.83 0.41
C THR A 46 -3.84 10.24 0.81
N VAL A 47 -4.08 10.49 2.10
CA VAL A 47 -4.36 11.83 2.63
C VAL A 47 -3.16 12.75 2.44
N LEU A 48 -1.97 12.29 2.78
CA LEU A 48 -0.74 13.08 2.66
C LEU A 48 -0.45 13.47 1.21
N LEU A 49 -0.51 12.52 0.29
CA LEU A 49 -0.35 12.77 -1.15
C LEU A 49 -1.49 13.66 -1.67
N GLY A 50 -2.71 13.50 -1.15
CA GLY A 50 -3.85 14.35 -1.44
C GLY A 50 -3.64 15.81 -1.05
N ILE A 51 -2.95 16.06 0.06
CA ILE A 51 -2.62 17.42 0.53
C ILE A 51 -1.43 18.01 -0.24
N LEU A 52 -0.40 17.21 -0.54
CA LEU A 52 0.85 17.68 -1.12
C LEU A 52 0.87 17.66 -2.65
N ALA A 53 0.48 16.54 -3.25
CA ALA A 53 0.64 16.29 -4.68
C ALA A 53 -0.55 16.74 -5.50
N LEU A 54 -1.79 16.42 -5.07
CA LEU A 54 -2.99 16.72 -5.86
C LEU A 54 -3.16 18.22 -6.16
N PRO A 55 -3.11 19.13 -5.16
CA PRO A 55 -3.26 20.56 -5.44
C PRO A 55 -2.17 21.10 -6.37
N GLN A 56 -0.95 20.57 -6.26
CA GLN A 56 0.14 20.99 -7.13
C GLN A 56 -0.06 20.54 -8.56
N MET A 57 -0.45 19.28 -8.81
CA MET A 57 -0.76 18.81 -10.15
C MET A 57 -1.90 19.60 -10.78
N LEU A 58 -2.97 19.88 -10.01
CA LEU A 58 -4.09 20.69 -10.48
C LEU A 58 -3.68 22.14 -10.81
N ARG A 59 -2.84 22.78 -9.98
CA ARG A 59 -2.32 24.13 -10.21
C ARG A 59 -1.48 24.22 -11.49
N LEU A 60 -0.75 23.17 -11.81
CA LEU A 60 0.08 23.07 -13.01
C LEU A 60 -0.70 22.63 -14.25
N GLY A 61 -2.03 22.54 -14.16
CA GLY A 61 -2.90 22.23 -15.29
C GLY A 61 -2.91 20.75 -15.69
N TYR A 62 -2.50 19.85 -14.81
CA TYR A 62 -2.63 18.41 -15.08
C TYR A 62 -4.09 18.01 -15.23
N ASN A 63 -4.35 17.03 -16.10
CA ASN A 63 -5.66 16.44 -16.21
C ASN A 63 -6.15 15.93 -14.85
N ARG A 64 -7.38 16.29 -14.46
CA ARG A 64 -7.94 15.98 -13.15
C ARG A 64 -7.97 14.49 -12.85
N LYS A 65 -8.39 13.69 -13.82
CA LYS A 65 -8.46 12.22 -13.65
C LYS A 65 -7.08 11.61 -13.44
N LEU A 66 -6.07 12.10 -14.18
CA LEU A 66 -4.70 11.65 -14.00
C LEU A 66 -4.16 12.03 -12.62
N ALA A 67 -4.35 13.27 -12.18
CA ALA A 67 -3.88 13.74 -10.87
C ALA A 67 -4.54 12.98 -9.71
N ILE A 68 -5.86 12.80 -9.76
CA ILE A 68 -6.64 12.07 -8.76
C ILE A 68 -6.21 10.59 -8.71
N GLY A 69 -6.20 9.93 -9.88
CA GLY A 69 -5.85 8.51 -9.98
C GLY A 69 -4.44 8.21 -9.50
N THR A 70 -3.46 9.02 -9.92
CA THR A 70 -2.06 8.87 -9.47
C THR A 70 -1.91 9.05 -7.95
N THR A 71 -2.62 10.00 -7.36
CA THR A 71 -2.58 10.26 -5.90
C THR A 71 -3.14 9.07 -5.11
N CYS A 72 -4.31 8.56 -5.48
CA CYS A 72 -4.92 7.40 -4.80
C CYS A 72 -4.12 6.12 -5.03
N ALA A 73 -3.72 5.85 -6.28
CA ALA A 73 -2.97 4.64 -6.61
C ALA A 73 -1.60 4.64 -5.91
N GLY A 74 -0.94 5.81 -5.84
CA GLY A 74 0.28 5.98 -5.05
C GLY A 74 0.07 5.66 -3.57
N GLY A 75 -0.98 6.21 -2.95
CA GLY A 75 -1.30 5.94 -1.55
C GLY A 75 -1.64 4.47 -1.27
N ALA A 76 -2.16 3.74 -2.25
CA ALA A 76 -2.44 2.31 -2.09
C ALA A 76 -1.18 1.42 -2.08
N LEU A 77 -0.03 1.89 -2.59
CA LEU A 77 1.22 1.12 -2.60
C LEU A 77 1.72 0.76 -1.18
N GLY A 78 1.31 1.53 -0.17
CA GLY A 78 1.69 1.31 1.24
C GLY A 78 1.28 -0.04 1.81
N THR A 79 0.30 -0.70 1.24
CA THR A 79 -0.10 -2.04 1.70
C THR A 79 0.85 -3.14 1.28
N MET A 80 1.58 -2.96 0.19
CA MET A 80 2.38 -4.01 -0.41
C MET A 80 3.87 -3.84 -0.21
N LEU A 81 4.36 -2.58 -0.23
CA LEU A 81 5.79 -2.29 -0.02
C LEU A 81 6.18 -2.57 1.44
N PRO A 82 7.19 -3.42 1.68
CA PRO A 82 7.68 -3.67 3.03
C PRO A 82 8.34 -2.42 3.67
N PRO A 83 8.15 -2.25 5.00
CA PRO A 83 7.31 -3.03 5.91
C PRO A 83 5.81 -2.71 5.77
N SER A 84 4.98 -3.74 5.63
CA SER A 84 3.53 -3.61 5.44
C SER A 84 2.77 -4.23 6.60
N ILE A 85 1.81 -3.49 7.16
CA ILE A 85 0.95 -3.97 8.24
C ILE A 85 0.04 -5.11 7.74
N VAL A 86 -0.39 -5.07 6.48
CA VAL A 86 -1.21 -6.13 5.87
C VAL A 86 -0.45 -7.46 5.87
N LEU A 87 0.81 -7.45 5.47
CA LEU A 87 1.66 -8.64 5.46
C LEU A 87 1.98 -9.12 6.88
N ILE A 88 2.11 -8.21 7.86
CA ILE A 88 2.31 -8.59 9.27
C ILE A 88 1.08 -9.33 9.79
N ILE A 89 -0.12 -8.77 9.61
CA ILE A 89 -1.37 -9.40 10.08
C ILE A 89 -1.59 -10.74 9.37
N TYR A 90 -1.35 -10.80 8.06
CA TYR A 90 -1.40 -12.06 7.33
C TYR A 90 -0.41 -13.08 7.93
N GLY A 91 0.85 -12.70 8.13
CA GLY A 91 1.89 -13.58 8.65
C GLY A 91 1.58 -14.12 10.04
N LEU A 92 1.00 -13.29 10.92
CA LEU A 92 0.54 -13.70 12.24
C LEU A 92 -0.64 -14.68 12.15
N THR A 93 -1.60 -14.41 11.26
CA THR A 93 -2.81 -15.25 11.12
C THR A 93 -2.51 -16.57 10.43
N ALA A 94 -1.66 -16.54 9.41
CA ALA A 94 -1.23 -17.73 8.65
C ALA A 94 -0.09 -18.51 9.31
N SER A 95 0.48 -18.00 10.41
CA SER A 95 1.65 -18.59 11.11
C SER A 95 2.86 -18.78 10.20
N VAL A 96 3.12 -17.81 9.31
CA VAL A 96 4.26 -17.81 8.38
C VAL A 96 5.26 -16.70 8.70
N SER A 97 6.49 -16.85 8.23
CA SER A 97 7.57 -15.88 8.44
C SER A 97 7.23 -14.52 7.82
N ILE A 98 7.13 -13.47 8.64
CA ILE A 98 6.89 -12.11 8.19
C ILE A 98 8.08 -11.59 7.36
N GLY A 99 9.32 -11.95 7.75
CA GLY A 99 10.51 -11.58 6.99
C GLY A 99 10.49 -12.12 5.56
N ASP A 100 10.06 -13.37 5.39
CA ASP A 100 9.94 -14.00 4.07
C ASP A 100 8.75 -13.43 3.28
N LEU A 101 7.65 -13.06 3.94
CA LEU A 101 6.58 -12.30 3.31
C LEU A 101 7.05 -10.95 2.77
N PHE A 102 7.91 -10.25 3.52
CA PHE A 102 8.49 -8.99 3.06
C PHE A 102 9.40 -9.17 1.84
N LYS A 103 10.22 -10.25 1.81
CA LYS A 103 10.99 -10.60 0.61
C LYS A 103 10.08 -10.90 -0.56
N ALA A 104 9.02 -11.70 -0.32
CA ALA A 104 8.06 -12.13 -1.33
C ALA A 104 7.32 -10.95 -1.98
N ALA A 105 6.92 -9.97 -1.19
CA ALA A 105 6.15 -8.83 -1.66
C ALA A 105 7.00 -7.80 -2.42
N PHE A 106 8.32 -7.78 -2.22
CA PHE A 106 9.19 -6.72 -2.72
C PHE A 106 9.18 -6.60 -4.24
N ILE A 107 9.41 -7.70 -4.97
CA ILE A 107 9.41 -7.68 -6.44
C ILE A 107 8.03 -7.37 -7.02
N PRO A 108 6.92 -8.02 -6.62
CA PRO A 108 5.58 -7.66 -7.07
C PRO A 108 5.20 -6.20 -6.81
N ALA A 109 5.59 -5.64 -5.65
CA ALA A 109 5.33 -4.24 -5.32
C ALA A 109 6.08 -3.28 -6.25
N LEU A 110 7.36 -3.58 -6.56
CA LEU A 110 8.14 -2.78 -7.52
C LEU A 110 7.57 -2.88 -8.93
N ILE A 111 7.14 -4.07 -9.37
CA ILE A 111 6.51 -4.26 -10.68
C ILE A 111 5.24 -3.40 -10.75
N LEU A 112 4.40 -3.41 -9.73
CA LEU A 112 3.19 -2.60 -9.69
C LEU A 112 3.51 -1.10 -9.77
N ALA A 113 4.46 -0.62 -8.96
CA ALA A 113 4.89 0.78 -8.98
C ALA A 113 5.45 1.19 -10.36
N LEU A 114 6.27 0.33 -10.97
CA LEU A 114 6.80 0.55 -12.32
C LEU A 114 5.70 0.58 -13.38
N CYS A 115 4.73 -0.33 -13.31
CA CYS A 115 3.58 -0.32 -14.22
C CYS A 115 2.77 0.98 -14.11
N TYR A 116 2.58 1.50 -12.91
CA TYR A 116 1.93 2.81 -12.71
C TYR A 116 2.75 3.95 -13.34
N MET A 117 4.07 3.97 -13.12
CA MET A 117 4.95 5.00 -13.69
C MET A 117 4.97 4.93 -15.22
N VAL A 118 5.06 3.72 -15.78
CA VAL A 118 5.03 3.50 -17.24
C VAL A 118 3.69 3.94 -17.82
N TYR A 119 2.57 3.61 -17.18
CA TYR A 119 1.24 4.05 -17.59
C TYR A 119 1.14 5.58 -17.64
N VAL A 120 1.56 6.26 -16.55
CA VAL A 120 1.53 7.72 -16.47
C VAL A 120 2.39 8.35 -17.57
N LEU A 121 3.61 7.87 -17.76
CA LEU A 121 4.52 8.38 -18.81
C LEU A 121 3.97 8.13 -20.22
N ALA A 122 3.45 6.94 -20.48
CA ALA A 122 2.84 6.61 -21.77
C ALA A 122 1.63 7.49 -22.06
N LEU A 123 0.74 7.67 -21.07
CA LEU A 123 -0.44 8.52 -21.20
C LEU A 123 -0.07 9.99 -21.48
N CYS A 124 0.90 10.54 -20.74
CA CYS A 124 1.36 11.91 -20.93
C CYS A 124 2.16 12.12 -22.23
N ARG A 125 2.71 11.04 -22.81
CA ARG A 125 3.37 11.09 -24.12
C ARG A 125 2.36 11.06 -25.27
N ILE A 126 1.28 10.25 -25.13
CA ILE A 126 0.20 10.13 -26.13
C ILE A 126 -0.68 11.38 -26.11
N TYR A 127 -1.00 11.88 -24.90
CA TYR A 127 -1.84 13.07 -24.67
C TYR A 127 -1.02 14.14 -23.95
N PRO A 128 -0.21 14.94 -24.66
CA PRO A 128 0.68 15.94 -24.06
C PRO A 128 -0.05 17.01 -23.23
N GLU A 129 -1.31 17.27 -23.54
CA GLU A 129 -2.19 18.20 -22.82
C GLU A 129 -2.56 17.72 -21.41
N TYR A 130 -2.40 16.44 -21.10
CA TYR A 130 -2.70 15.89 -19.76
C TYR A 130 -1.67 16.29 -18.70
N ALA A 131 -0.46 16.66 -19.12
CA ALA A 131 0.61 17.08 -18.22
C ALA A 131 1.45 18.17 -18.90
N PRO A 132 1.01 19.43 -18.85
CA PRO A 132 1.80 20.54 -19.36
C PRO A 132 3.13 20.66 -18.63
N LEU A 133 4.16 21.10 -19.34
CA LEU A 133 5.47 21.36 -18.74
C LEU A 133 5.38 22.63 -17.89
N PRO A 134 5.98 22.65 -16.69
CA PRO A 134 6.02 23.84 -15.85
C PRO A 134 6.79 24.98 -16.54
N THR A 135 6.37 26.22 -16.30
CA THR A 135 7.02 27.41 -16.85
C THR A 135 8.36 27.68 -16.15
N GLU A 136 9.25 28.44 -16.80
CA GLU A 136 10.55 28.80 -16.21
C GLU A 136 10.41 29.59 -14.90
N GLU A 137 9.36 30.38 -14.75
CA GLU A 137 9.06 31.13 -13.52
C GLU A 137 8.67 30.20 -12.35
N GLU A 138 7.93 29.13 -12.64
CA GLU A 138 7.58 28.11 -11.65
C GLU A 138 8.81 27.28 -11.25
N LEU A 139 9.71 27.07 -12.20
CA LEU A 139 10.98 26.38 -11.96
C LEU A 139 11.93 27.21 -11.07
N ALA A 140 11.88 28.52 -11.14
CA ALA A 140 12.77 29.41 -10.38
C ALA A 140 12.40 29.48 -8.88
N LYS A 141 11.11 29.34 -8.53
CA LYS A 141 10.62 29.44 -7.14
C LYS A 141 11.08 28.30 -6.21
N ASP A 142 11.46 27.16 -6.76
CA ASP A 142 11.71 25.93 -5.97
C ASP A 142 13.22 25.62 -5.77
N ARG A 143 14.14 26.57 -5.97
CA ARG A 143 15.60 26.33 -6.01
C ARG A 143 16.28 25.99 -4.67
N HIS A 144 15.61 26.07 -3.53
CA HIS A 144 16.26 26.07 -2.20
C HIS A 144 16.12 24.79 -1.35
N VAL A 145 15.70 23.66 -1.93
CA VAL A 145 15.54 22.42 -1.16
C VAL A 145 16.85 21.62 -1.13
N ASN A 146 17.30 21.29 0.07
CA ASN A 146 18.50 20.46 0.25
C ASN A 146 18.18 18.98 0.04
N PHE A 147 18.22 18.56 -1.23
CA PHE A 147 17.90 17.22 -1.72
C PHE A 147 18.56 16.09 -0.91
N LYS A 148 19.85 16.25 -0.57
CA LYS A 148 20.59 15.23 0.17
C LYS A 148 20.02 15.00 1.57
N LYS A 149 19.67 16.07 2.29
CA LYS A 149 19.10 15.95 3.64
C LYS A 149 17.69 15.38 3.63
N ALA A 150 16.87 15.73 2.63
CA ALA A 150 15.50 15.26 2.51
C ALA A 150 15.38 13.75 2.23
N LEU A 151 16.33 13.17 1.47
CA LEU A 151 16.36 11.75 1.14
C LEU A 151 17.11 10.88 2.15
N LEU A 152 18.12 11.44 2.82
CA LEU A 152 19.03 10.67 3.67
C LEU A 152 18.30 9.98 4.83
N PHE A 153 17.47 10.71 5.57
CA PHE A 153 16.81 10.17 6.76
C PHE A 153 15.75 9.12 6.43
N PRO A 154 14.84 9.32 5.45
CA PRO A 154 13.91 8.28 5.01
C PRO A 154 14.65 7.01 4.56
N PHE A 155 15.63 7.17 3.68
CA PHE A 155 16.38 6.04 3.14
C PHE A 155 17.15 5.29 4.24
N LEU A 156 17.82 5.99 5.15
CA LEU A 156 18.56 5.37 6.24
C LEU A 156 17.63 4.60 7.19
N SER A 157 16.44 5.16 7.50
CA SER A 157 15.44 4.50 8.34
C SER A 157 14.97 3.21 7.72
N VAL A 158 14.54 3.25 6.44
CA VAL A 158 14.08 2.06 5.71
C VAL A 158 15.21 1.02 5.57
N ALA A 159 16.42 1.45 5.20
CA ALA A 159 17.58 0.56 5.06
C ALA A 159 17.95 -0.11 6.38
N THR A 160 17.84 0.61 7.51
CA THR A 160 18.13 0.04 8.84
C THR A 160 17.08 -0.99 9.22
N VAL A 161 15.79 -0.69 9.05
CA VAL A 161 14.69 -1.60 9.40
C VAL A 161 14.72 -2.85 8.52
N LEU A 162 14.64 -2.69 7.20
CA LEU A 162 14.64 -3.83 6.28
C LEU A 162 15.95 -4.59 6.27
N GLY A 163 17.08 -3.87 6.35
CA GLY A 163 18.40 -4.47 6.42
C GLY A 163 18.56 -5.38 7.65
N SER A 164 18.12 -4.93 8.83
CA SER A 164 18.18 -5.73 10.07
C SER A 164 17.27 -6.95 10.01
N ILE A 165 16.10 -6.86 9.38
CA ILE A 165 15.18 -8.00 9.18
C ILE A 165 15.77 -9.00 8.18
N TYR A 166 16.24 -8.54 7.02
CA TYR A 166 16.74 -9.41 5.94
C TYR A 166 18.06 -10.11 6.27
N THR A 167 18.92 -9.48 7.08
CA THR A 167 20.15 -10.09 7.58
C THR A 167 19.93 -11.00 8.78
N GLY A 168 18.70 -11.03 9.35
CA GLY A 168 18.38 -11.84 10.54
C GLY A 168 18.99 -11.31 11.83
N VAL A 169 19.56 -10.10 11.84
CA VAL A 169 20.15 -9.47 13.03
C VAL A 169 19.10 -9.07 14.05
N ALA A 170 17.93 -8.68 13.59
CA ALA A 170 16.81 -8.28 14.44
C ALA A 170 15.51 -8.94 14.00
N SER A 171 14.67 -9.30 14.96
CA SER A 171 13.28 -9.66 14.70
C SER A 171 12.49 -8.47 14.13
N VAL A 172 11.33 -8.73 13.53
CA VAL A 172 10.46 -7.66 12.99
C VAL A 172 10.10 -6.62 14.06
N THR A 173 9.86 -7.07 15.29
CA THR A 173 9.53 -6.19 16.42
C THR A 173 10.72 -5.30 16.82
N GLU A 174 11.91 -5.88 16.94
CA GLU A 174 13.13 -5.13 17.28
C GLU A 174 13.51 -4.15 16.16
N ALA A 175 13.43 -4.56 14.90
CA ALA A 175 13.67 -3.71 13.76
C ALA A 175 12.69 -2.52 13.71
N SER A 176 11.42 -2.75 14.06
CA SER A 176 10.41 -1.67 14.16
C SER A 176 10.76 -0.68 15.26
N ALA A 177 11.25 -1.16 16.41
CA ALA A 177 11.73 -0.29 17.49
C ALA A 177 12.94 0.56 17.04
N LEU A 178 13.89 -0.01 16.29
CA LEU A 178 14.99 0.74 15.68
C LEU A 178 14.48 1.83 14.72
N GLY A 179 13.45 1.53 13.94
CA GLY A 179 12.79 2.49 13.06
C GLY A 179 12.19 3.68 13.84
N VAL A 180 11.51 3.42 14.94
CA VAL A 180 10.94 4.47 15.83
C VAL A 180 12.05 5.35 16.38
N VAL A 181 13.13 4.76 16.90
CA VAL A 181 14.29 5.50 17.40
C VAL A 181 14.91 6.36 16.29
N GLY A 182 15.08 5.82 15.09
CA GLY A 182 15.62 6.56 13.93
C GLY A 182 14.76 7.78 13.56
N ILE A 183 13.43 7.64 13.58
CA ILE A 183 12.50 8.75 13.31
C ILE A 183 12.54 9.81 14.41
N ILE A 184 12.64 9.41 15.69
CA ILE A 184 12.77 10.34 16.82
C ILE A 184 14.07 11.14 16.70
N ILE A 185 15.18 10.48 16.41
CA ILE A 185 16.49 11.14 16.18
C ILE A 185 16.40 12.12 15.00
N SER A 186 15.76 11.70 13.90
CA SER A 186 15.57 12.56 12.73
C SER A 186 14.77 13.81 13.08
N ALA A 187 13.65 13.67 13.81
CA ALA A 187 12.83 14.79 14.25
C ALA A 187 13.57 15.72 15.22
N TYR A 188 14.41 15.16 16.10
CA TYR A 188 15.28 15.95 16.99
C TYR A 188 16.31 16.78 16.23
N ILE A 189 17.02 16.19 15.28
CA ILE A 189 18.02 16.90 14.44
C ILE A 189 17.38 18.03 13.62
N ARG A 190 16.12 17.86 13.26
CA ARG A 190 15.34 18.86 12.49
C ARG A 190 14.73 19.96 13.38
N GLY A 191 14.78 19.81 14.70
CA GLY A 191 14.16 20.74 15.64
C GLY A 191 12.64 20.68 15.68
N GLU A 192 12.04 19.62 15.15
CA GLU A 192 10.60 19.41 15.09
C GLU A 192 10.08 18.52 16.25
N LEU A 193 10.98 17.91 17.02
CA LEU A 193 10.62 17.06 18.15
C LEU A 193 10.00 17.89 19.27
N ASN A 194 8.75 17.62 19.59
CA ASN A 194 8.06 18.20 20.73
C ASN A 194 7.16 17.16 21.41
N PHE A 195 6.81 17.43 22.67
CA PHE A 195 5.99 16.51 23.47
C PHE A 195 4.59 16.28 22.88
N THR A 196 4.00 17.30 22.28
CA THR A 196 2.70 17.20 21.61
C THR A 196 2.74 16.21 20.46
N MET A 197 3.78 16.28 19.59
CA MET A 197 3.99 15.35 18.49
C MET A 197 4.13 13.90 19.00
N LEU A 198 4.91 13.67 20.05
CA LEU A 198 5.06 12.33 20.64
C LEU A 198 3.76 11.80 21.20
N LYS A 199 3.04 12.63 21.98
CA LYS A 199 1.75 12.28 22.58
C LYS A 199 0.72 11.91 21.51
N GLU A 200 0.59 12.74 20.49
CA GLU A 200 -0.40 12.53 19.43
C GLU A 200 -0.04 11.30 18.56
N SER A 201 1.26 11.07 18.31
CA SER A 201 1.72 9.85 17.60
C SER A 201 1.45 8.60 18.43
N ALA A 202 1.70 8.64 19.74
CA ALA A 202 1.39 7.53 20.64
C ALA A 202 -0.12 7.26 20.73
N GLN A 203 -0.95 8.30 20.82
CA GLN A 203 -2.41 8.16 20.82
C GLN A 203 -2.94 7.55 19.52
N ALA A 204 -2.43 7.99 18.37
CA ALA A 204 -2.79 7.43 17.06
C ALA A 204 -2.42 5.94 16.99
N THR A 205 -1.20 5.59 17.45
CA THR A 205 -0.74 4.21 17.51
C THR A 205 -1.63 3.36 18.41
N MET A 206 -1.92 3.83 19.63
CA MET A 206 -2.81 3.13 20.56
C MET A 206 -4.21 2.91 19.99
N SER A 207 -4.77 3.91 19.32
CA SER A 207 -6.09 3.80 18.67
C SER A 207 -6.09 2.74 17.57
N THR A 208 -5.08 2.74 16.71
CA THR A 208 -4.95 1.75 15.62
C THR A 208 -4.73 0.35 16.16
N CYS A 209 -3.81 0.16 17.10
CA CYS A 209 -3.57 -1.13 17.73
C CYS A 209 -4.81 -1.65 18.49
N GLY A 210 -5.48 -0.77 19.22
CA GLY A 210 -6.71 -1.10 19.92
C GLY A 210 -7.82 -1.56 18.99
N MET A 211 -7.99 -0.89 17.85
CA MET A 211 -8.94 -1.29 16.81
C MET A 211 -8.61 -2.69 16.25
N ILE A 212 -7.35 -2.95 15.91
CA ILE A 212 -6.91 -4.24 15.38
C ILE A 212 -7.14 -5.37 16.39
N ILE A 213 -6.79 -5.15 17.67
CA ILE A 213 -7.00 -6.12 18.75
C ILE A 213 -8.49 -6.40 18.94
N TRP A 214 -9.33 -5.36 18.94
CA TRP A 214 -10.77 -5.48 19.13
C TRP A 214 -11.44 -6.28 18.00
N ILE A 215 -11.09 -5.97 16.75
CA ILE A 215 -11.52 -6.76 15.59
C ILE A 215 -11.02 -8.20 15.71
N GLY A 216 -9.76 -8.39 16.12
CA GLY A 216 -9.15 -9.71 16.31
C GLY A 216 -9.90 -10.58 17.32
N ILE A 217 -10.30 -10.02 18.47
CA ILE A 217 -11.10 -10.73 19.48
C ILE A 217 -12.43 -11.18 18.87
N GLY A 218 -13.13 -10.27 18.19
CA GLY A 218 -14.41 -10.59 17.55
C GLY A 218 -14.27 -11.65 16.45
N ALA A 219 -13.27 -11.51 15.59
CA ALA A 219 -12.99 -12.46 14.51
C ALA A 219 -12.63 -13.84 15.04
N THR A 220 -11.76 -13.92 16.05
CA THR A 220 -11.35 -15.19 16.66
C THR A 220 -12.54 -15.91 17.33
N ALA A 221 -13.40 -15.16 18.03
CA ALA A 221 -14.62 -15.70 18.60
C ALA A 221 -15.57 -16.26 17.53
N LEU A 222 -15.78 -15.51 16.45
CA LEU A 222 -16.65 -15.91 15.34
C LEU A 222 -16.11 -17.16 14.63
N VAL A 223 -14.82 -17.15 14.26
CA VAL A 223 -14.15 -18.28 13.58
C VAL A 223 -14.12 -19.51 14.49
N GLY A 224 -13.91 -19.32 15.81
CA GLY A 224 -13.95 -20.42 16.78
C GLY A 224 -15.31 -21.12 16.82
N VAL A 225 -16.41 -20.36 16.93
CA VAL A 225 -17.78 -20.93 16.90
C VAL A 225 -18.06 -21.59 15.54
N TYR A 226 -17.67 -20.91 14.45
CA TYR A 226 -17.87 -21.42 13.09
C TYR A 226 -17.14 -22.77 12.87
N ASN A 227 -15.92 -22.90 13.36
CA ASN A 227 -15.15 -24.14 13.31
C ASN A 227 -15.79 -25.26 14.11
N LEU A 228 -16.28 -24.97 15.32
CA LEU A 228 -16.99 -25.97 16.15
C LEU A 228 -18.27 -26.52 15.48
N MET A 229 -18.88 -25.75 14.61
CA MET A 229 -20.06 -26.14 13.83
C MET A 229 -19.70 -26.88 12.53
N GLY A 230 -18.43 -27.16 12.23
CA GLY A 230 -17.99 -27.75 10.97
C GLY A 230 -18.01 -26.78 9.79
N GLY A 231 -18.05 -25.47 10.05
CA GLY A 231 -18.16 -24.46 9.02
C GLY A 231 -16.93 -24.33 8.13
N ILE A 232 -15.74 -24.62 8.66
CA ILE A 232 -14.49 -24.61 7.86
C ILE A 232 -14.55 -25.70 6.80
N ASP A 233 -14.90 -26.93 7.19
CA ASP A 233 -15.04 -28.08 6.28
C ASP A 233 -16.10 -27.82 5.22
N PHE A 234 -17.24 -27.22 5.62
CA PHE A 234 -18.30 -26.82 4.70
C PHE A 234 -17.82 -25.83 3.64
N VAL A 235 -17.05 -24.79 4.02
CA VAL A 235 -16.51 -23.81 3.07
C VAL A 235 -15.45 -24.44 2.17
N GLU A 236 -14.60 -25.30 2.72
CA GLU A 236 -13.60 -26.03 1.94
C GLU A 236 -14.28 -26.88 0.86
N ASP A 237 -15.25 -27.71 1.24
CA ASP A 237 -16.02 -28.53 0.31
C ASP A 237 -16.75 -27.70 -0.73
N LEU A 238 -17.35 -26.59 -0.32
CA LEU A 238 -18.05 -25.67 -1.24
C LEU A 238 -17.10 -25.09 -2.28
N ILE A 239 -15.94 -24.59 -1.87
CA ILE A 239 -14.95 -24.00 -2.76
C ILE A 239 -14.39 -25.06 -3.72
N LEU A 240 -14.05 -26.25 -3.20
CA LEU A 240 -13.53 -27.38 -4.00
C LEU A 240 -14.57 -27.88 -5.01
N ASN A 241 -15.83 -27.99 -4.61
CA ASN A 241 -16.92 -28.37 -5.52
C ASN A 241 -17.15 -27.33 -6.63
N LEU A 242 -17.17 -26.04 -6.28
CA LEU A 242 -17.34 -24.94 -7.24
C LEU A 242 -16.16 -24.85 -8.21
N SER A 243 -14.95 -25.19 -7.77
CA SER A 243 -13.75 -25.19 -8.60
C SER A 243 -13.63 -26.41 -9.52
N GLY A 244 -14.52 -27.41 -9.36
CA GLY A 244 -14.42 -28.69 -10.07
C GLY A 244 -13.16 -29.47 -9.73
N GLY A 245 -12.58 -29.26 -8.55
CA GLY A 245 -11.32 -29.88 -8.11
C GLY A 245 -10.06 -29.27 -8.73
N SER A 246 -10.17 -28.18 -9.47
CA SER A 246 -9.04 -27.49 -10.06
C SER A 246 -8.34 -26.60 -9.02
N VAL A 247 -7.04 -26.82 -8.81
CA VAL A 247 -6.22 -25.99 -7.89
C VAL A 247 -6.28 -24.51 -8.28
N MET A 248 -6.13 -24.18 -9.54
CA MET A 248 -6.21 -22.80 -10.01
C MET A 248 -7.62 -22.23 -9.88
N GLY A 249 -8.65 -23.05 -10.15
CA GLY A 249 -10.05 -22.69 -9.94
C GLY A 249 -10.33 -22.32 -8.49
N THR A 250 -9.80 -23.11 -7.55
CA THR A 250 -9.92 -22.82 -6.10
C THR A 250 -9.30 -21.48 -5.73
N VAL A 251 -8.08 -21.20 -6.20
CA VAL A 251 -7.43 -19.91 -5.97
C VAL A 251 -8.25 -18.75 -6.53
N LEU A 252 -8.77 -18.87 -7.76
CA LEU A 252 -9.57 -17.80 -8.38
C LEU A 252 -10.88 -17.55 -7.64
N ILE A 253 -11.56 -18.60 -7.15
CA ILE A 253 -12.78 -18.47 -6.34
C ILE A 253 -12.44 -17.77 -5.02
N MET A 254 -11.35 -18.16 -4.34
CA MET A 254 -10.89 -17.48 -3.13
C MET A 254 -10.59 -16.00 -3.39
N MET A 255 -9.92 -15.68 -4.51
CA MET A 255 -9.64 -14.29 -4.89
C MET A 255 -10.93 -13.50 -5.14
N LEU A 256 -11.93 -14.11 -5.76
CA LEU A 256 -13.24 -13.48 -5.97
C LEU A 256 -13.97 -13.21 -4.64
N ILE A 257 -13.95 -14.17 -3.72
CA ILE A 257 -14.55 -13.99 -2.38
C ILE A 257 -13.83 -12.86 -1.64
N LEU A 258 -12.50 -12.87 -1.62
CA LEU A 258 -11.69 -11.84 -0.97
C LEU A 258 -11.91 -10.45 -1.60
N PHE A 259 -12.02 -10.39 -2.93
CA PHE A 259 -12.32 -9.16 -3.65
C PHE A 259 -13.66 -8.57 -3.23
N VAL A 260 -14.71 -9.41 -3.23
CA VAL A 260 -16.05 -8.98 -2.82
C VAL A 260 -16.07 -8.55 -1.35
N LEU A 261 -15.50 -9.34 -0.45
CA LEU A 261 -15.42 -8.97 0.97
C LEU A 261 -14.64 -7.67 1.18
N GLY A 262 -13.50 -7.50 0.52
CA GLY A 262 -12.67 -6.30 0.62
C GLY A 262 -13.32 -5.03 0.04
N MET A 263 -14.37 -5.15 -0.76
CA MET A 263 -15.17 -4.00 -1.18
C MET A 263 -16.05 -3.44 -0.06
N PHE A 264 -16.39 -4.24 0.96
CA PHE A 264 -17.31 -3.87 2.03
C PHE A 264 -16.69 -3.84 3.42
N LEU A 265 -15.64 -4.62 3.63
CA LEU A 265 -14.96 -4.78 4.92
C LEU A 265 -13.55 -4.18 4.86
N ASP A 266 -13.09 -3.74 6.01
CA ASP A 266 -11.67 -3.38 6.16
C ASP A 266 -10.78 -4.61 6.00
N TRP A 267 -9.60 -4.43 5.43
CA TRP A 267 -8.63 -5.50 5.14
C TRP A 267 -8.21 -6.31 6.38
N VAL A 268 -8.17 -5.68 7.58
CA VAL A 268 -7.89 -6.38 8.83
C VAL A 268 -8.99 -7.40 9.13
N GLY A 269 -10.25 -6.96 9.01
CA GLY A 269 -11.40 -7.84 9.20
C GLY A 269 -11.42 -8.98 8.19
N VAL A 270 -11.15 -8.69 6.91
CA VAL A 270 -11.06 -9.72 5.87
C VAL A 270 -9.94 -10.72 6.21
N ALA A 271 -8.73 -10.26 6.55
CA ALA A 271 -7.62 -11.14 6.90
C ALA A 271 -7.95 -12.05 8.09
N LEU A 272 -8.43 -11.47 9.19
CA LEU A 272 -8.69 -12.21 10.42
C LEU A 272 -9.85 -13.21 10.30
N LEU A 273 -10.83 -12.94 9.44
CA LEU A 273 -11.97 -13.83 9.21
C LEU A 273 -11.65 -14.94 8.20
N THR A 274 -10.93 -14.62 7.11
CA THR A 274 -10.78 -15.56 5.99
C THR A 274 -9.49 -16.38 6.05
N MET A 275 -8.39 -15.84 6.58
CA MET A 275 -7.10 -16.56 6.57
C MET A 275 -7.12 -17.84 7.39
N PRO A 276 -7.79 -17.93 8.57
CA PRO A 276 -7.90 -19.21 9.30
C PRO A 276 -8.60 -20.31 8.50
N ILE A 277 -9.41 -19.96 7.50
CA ILE A 277 -10.11 -20.87 6.61
C ILE A 277 -9.28 -21.15 5.36
N PHE A 278 -8.79 -20.10 4.70
CA PHE A 278 -8.17 -20.20 3.38
C PHE A 278 -6.74 -20.75 3.41
N VAL A 279 -5.96 -20.41 4.45
CA VAL A 279 -4.56 -20.87 4.54
C VAL A 279 -4.45 -22.39 4.67
N PRO A 280 -5.24 -23.10 5.50
CA PRO A 280 -5.27 -24.55 5.51
C PRO A 280 -5.58 -25.16 4.13
N ILE A 281 -6.57 -24.62 3.41
CA ILE A 281 -6.93 -25.08 2.07
C ILE A 281 -5.74 -24.91 1.10
N ILE A 282 -5.06 -23.78 1.13
CA ILE A 282 -3.87 -23.52 0.29
C ILE A 282 -2.75 -24.53 0.60
N ILE A 283 -2.51 -24.83 1.87
CA ILE A 283 -1.51 -25.82 2.28
C ILE A 283 -1.91 -27.24 1.83
N ASN A 284 -3.18 -27.62 1.99
CA ASN A 284 -3.72 -28.91 1.55
C ASN A 284 -3.60 -29.10 0.03
N LEU A 285 -3.71 -28.02 -0.74
CA LEU A 285 -3.50 -28.02 -2.19
C LEU A 285 -2.02 -28.05 -2.60
N GLY A 286 -1.09 -28.08 -1.65
CA GLY A 286 0.35 -28.07 -1.92
C GLY A 286 0.90 -26.72 -2.39
N LEU A 287 0.17 -25.62 -2.19
CA LEU A 287 0.58 -24.29 -2.57
C LEU A 287 1.34 -23.58 -1.42
N ASN A 288 2.23 -22.68 -1.78
CA ASN A 288 3.04 -21.94 -0.81
C ASN A 288 2.23 -20.82 -0.13
N PRO A 289 2.06 -20.84 1.21
CA PRO A 289 1.28 -19.83 1.93
C PRO A 289 1.92 -18.43 1.90
N ILE A 290 3.24 -18.31 1.69
CA ILE A 290 3.92 -17.02 1.53
C ILE A 290 3.51 -16.37 0.21
N TRP A 291 3.49 -17.14 -0.89
CA TRP A 291 2.96 -16.68 -2.18
C TRP A 291 1.50 -16.25 -2.06
N PHE A 292 0.67 -17.05 -1.37
CA PHE A 292 -0.74 -16.70 -1.18
C PHE A 292 -0.91 -15.38 -0.40
N GLY A 293 -0.03 -15.10 0.57
CA GLY A 293 -0.02 -13.82 1.30
C GLY A 293 0.24 -12.62 0.40
N VAL A 294 1.12 -12.76 -0.58
CA VAL A 294 1.36 -11.70 -1.58
C VAL A 294 0.15 -11.52 -2.50
N VAL A 295 -0.43 -12.62 -2.96
CA VAL A 295 -1.65 -12.61 -3.79
C VAL A 295 -2.83 -11.98 -3.04
N PHE A 296 -3.00 -12.34 -1.74
CA PHE A 296 -3.97 -11.71 -0.86
C PHE A 296 -3.77 -10.19 -0.76
N CYS A 297 -2.54 -9.76 -0.52
CA CYS A 297 -2.21 -8.35 -0.38
C CYS A 297 -2.52 -7.55 -1.66
N LEU A 298 -2.16 -8.07 -2.84
CA LEU A 298 -2.51 -7.48 -4.13
C LEU A 298 -4.02 -7.42 -4.34
N ASN A 299 -4.74 -8.48 -3.98
CA ASN A 299 -6.20 -8.51 -4.12
C ASN A 299 -6.87 -7.48 -3.21
N MET A 300 -6.37 -7.30 -1.98
CA MET A 300 -6.86 -6.24 -1.08
C MET A 300 -6.62 -4.85 -1.67
N GLN A 301 -5.50 -4.60 -2.34
CA GLN A 301 -5.27 -3.34 -3.04
C GLN A 301 -6.30 -3.07 -4.15
N VAL A 302 -6.64 -4.09 -4.95
CA VAL A 302 -7.68 -3.98 -5.97
C VAL A 302 -9.02 -3.59 -5.34
N SER A 303 -9.40 -4.26 -4.25
CA SER A 303 -10.65 -3.98 -3.52
C SER A 303 -10.65 -2.57 -2.93
N PHE A 304 -9.51 -2.11 -2.42
CA PHE A 304 -9.36 -0.79 -1.79
C PHE A 304 -9.56 0.40 -2.73
N LEU A 305 -9.30 0.21 -4.01
CA LEU A 305 -9.54 1.22 -5.04
C LEU A 305 -10.92 1.07 -5.68
N SER A 306 -11.57 -0.11 -5.53
CA SER A 306 -12.78 -0.46 -6.26
C SER A 306 -14.05 0.09 -5.60
N PRO A 307 -15.03 0.60 -6.39
CA PRO A 307 -16.33 0.92 -5.87
C PRO A 307 -17.04 -0.39 -5.37
N PRO A 308 -18.00 -0.31 -4.43
CA PRO A 308 -18.68 0.90 -3.95
C PRO A 308 -17.99 1.60 -2.78
N PHE A 309 -17.18 0.92 -2.00
CA PHE A 309 -16.62 1.49 -0.76
C PHE A 309 -15.17 1.94 -0.87
N GLY A 310 -14.38 1.49 -1.86
CA GLY A 310 -12.99 1.86 -2.10
C GLY A 310 -12.39 2.87 -1.11
N PRO A 311 -11.89 2.45 0.07
CA PRO A 311 -11.50 3.37 1.16
C PRO A 311 -10.53 4.47 0.71
N ALA A 312 -9.65 4.20 -0.25
CA ALA A 312 -8.73 5.18 -0.80
C ALA A 312 -9.45 6.40 -1.41
N ALA A 313 -10.62 6.18 -2.04
CA ALA A 313 -11.40 7.26 -2.61
C ALA A 313 -11.99 8.17 -1.52
N PHE A 314 -12.44 7.60 -0.41
CA PHE A 314 -12.96 8.37 0.73
C PHE A 314 -11.84 9.11 1.46
N TYR A 315 -10.68 8.51 1.64
CA TYR A 315 -9.51 9.18 2.21
C TYR A 315 -9.11 10.38 1.37
N LEU A 316 -9.01 10.23 0.05
CA LEU A 316 -8.72 11.36 -0.82
C LEU A 316 -9.83 12.41 -0.76
N LYS A 317 -11.11 12.01 -0.77
CA LYS A 317 -12.23 12.95 -0.72
C LYS A 317 -12.22 13.82 0.54
N SER A 318 -11.70 13.32 1.66
CA SER A 318 -11.61 14.08 2.92
C SER A 318 -10.70 15.31 2.81
N VAL A 319 -9.74 15.32 1.90
CA VAL A 319 -8.74 16.39 1.72
C VAL A 319 -8.76 17.04 0.32
N ALA A 320 -9.45 16.42 -0.62
CA ALA A 320 -9.56 16.95 -1.99
C ALA A 320 -10.43 18.23 -2.05
N PRO A 321 -10.21 19.09 -3.04
CA PRO A 321 -11.08 20.23 -3.32
C PRO A 321 -12.56 19.81 -3.38
N LYS A 322 -13.46 20.69 -2.88
CA LYS A 322 -14.89 20.40 -2.74
C LYS A 322 -15.60 20.06 -4.06
N ASP A 323 -15.11 20.61 -5.15
CA ASP A 323 -15.60 20.43 -6.52
C ASP A 323 -15.27 19.05 -7.13
N ILE A 324 -14.38 18.26 -6.51
CA ILE A 324 -14.09 16.90 -6.92
C ILE A 324 -15.11 15.95 -6.29
N SER A 325 -15.94 15.33 -7.13
CA SER A 325 -16.95 14.38 -6.68
C SER A 325 -16.34 12.98 -6.41
N LEU A 326 -16.98 12.20 -5.55
CA LEU A 326 -16.58 10.81 -5.29
C LEU A 326 -16.66 9.94 -6.56
N GLY A 327 -17.67 10.18 -7.40
CA GLY A 327 -17.80 9.49 -8.69
C GLY A 327 -16.65 9.79 -9.65
N GLU A 328 -16.15 11.04 -9.67
CA GLU A 328 -14.98 11.41 -10.44
C GLU A 328 -13.72 10.71 -9.92
N ILE A 329 -13.58 10.57 -8.60
CA ILE A 329 -12.46 9.85 -8.00
C ILE A 329 -12.50 8.38 -8.45
N PHE A 330 -13.63 7.68 -8.32
CA PHE A 330 -13.74 6.29 -8.75
C PHE A 330 -13.46 6.11 -10.24
N GLN A 331 -13.96 6.99 -11.10
CA GLN A 331 -13.65 6.94 -12.54
C GLN A 331 -12.15 7.10 -12.82
N SER A 332 -11.47 7.93 -12.03
CA SER A 332 -10.03 8.16 -12.15
C SER A 332 -9.19 6.96 -11.73
N LEU A 333 -9.75 6.08 -10.90
CA LEU A 333 -9.08 4.88 -10.38
C LEU A 333 -9.14 3.69 -11.36
N LEU A 334 -10.12 3.64 -12.27
CA LEU A 334 -10.33 2.49 -13.16
C LEU A 334 -9.08 2.01 -13.91
N PRO A 335 -8.26 2.88 -14.52
CA PRO A 335 -7.05 2.43 -15.20
C PRO A 335 -6.03 1.80 -14.23
N PHE A 336 -5.90 2.34 -13.03
CA PHE A 336 -4.98 1.85 -12.01
C PHE A 336 -5.45 0.51 -11.43
N ILE A 337 -6.75 0.33 -11.24
CA ILE A 337 -7.37 -0.96 -10.89
C ILE A 337 -7.06 -2.00 -11.97
N GLY A 338 -7.19 -1.64 -13.24
CA GLY A 338 -6.84 -2.52 -14.35
C GLY A 338 -5.38 -2.98 -14.30
N ILE A 339 -4.45 -2.08 -13.99
CA ILE A 339 -3.02 -2.43 -13.82
C ILE A 339 -2.82 -3.36 -12.62
N GLN A 340 -3.50 -3.11 -11.50
CA GLN A 340 -3.43 -4.00 -10.33
C GLN A 340 -3.91 -5.42 -10.66
N ILE A 341 -5.03 -5.54 -11.38
CA ILE A 341 -5.56 -6.84 -11.81
C ILE A 341 -4.55 -7.57 -12.71
N VAL A 342 -3.88 -6.85 -13.62
CA VAL A 342 -2.83 -7.45 -14.46
C VAL A 342 -1.67 -7.95 -13.61
N VAL A 343 -1.17 -7.15 -12.66
CA VAL A 343 -0.07 -7.56 -11.77
C VAL A 343 -0.50 -8.71 -10.86
N LEU A 344 -1.71 -8.67 -10.30
CA LEU A 344 -2.29 -9.77 -9.52
C LEU A 344 -2.32 -11.07 -10.34
N THR A 345 -2.80 -10.98 -11.57
CA THR A 345 -2.85 -12.13 -12.48
C THR A 345 -1.45 -12.67 -12.78
N LEU A 346 -0.48 -11.79 -13.04
CA LEU A 346 0.92 -12.20 -13.25
C LEU A 346 1.49 -12.95 -12.04
N VAL A 347 1.25 -12.47 -10.82
CA VAL A 347 1.74 -13.13 -9.60
C VAL A 347 1.02 -14.46 -9.33
N ILE A 348 -0.26 -14.57 -9.69
CA ILE A 348 -1.01 -15.84 -9.58
C ILE A 348 -0.41 -16.89 -10.52
N PHE A 349 -0.17 -16.54 -11.78
CA PHE A 349 0.33 -17.50 -12.79
C PHE A 349 1.85 -17.71 -12.75
N PHE A 350 2.60 -16.78 -12.17
CA PHE A 350 4.05 -16.85 -12.03
C PHE A 350 4.49 -16.70 -10.57
N PRO A 351 4.31 -17.74 -9.73
CA PRO A 351 4.68 -17.70 -8.31
C PRO A 351 6.15 -17.35 -8.06
N SER A 352 7.04 -17.65 -9.04
CA SER A 352 8.46 -17.29 -8.99
C SER A 352 8.72 -15.79 -8.82
N LEU A 353 7.79 -14.91 -9.21
CA LEU A 353 7.90 -13.47 -8.96
C LEU A 353 7.87 -13.14 -7.47
N SER A 354 7.15 -13.94 -6.66
CA SER A 354 7.09 -13.80 -5.21
C SER A 354 8.08 -14.68 -4.48
N LEU A 355 8.49 -15.81 -5.07
CA LEU A 355 9.37 -16.81 -4.46
C LEU A 355 10.77 -16.83 -5.10
N TRP A 356 11.23 -15.68 -5.55
CA TRP A 356 12.47 -15.49 -6.31
C TRP A 356 13.76 -15.90 -5.58
N TRP A 357 13.70 -16.06 -4.27
CA TRP A 357 14.87 -16.45 -3.43
C TRP A 357 14.83 -17.91 -2.97
N GLN A 358 13.79 -18.69 -3.32
CA GLN A 358 13.63 -20.11 -2.94
C GLN A 358 14.22 -21.04 -4.03
#